data_a4b5ab4c5c6a4b2bd99c8afdc1b29f65
#
_entry.id   a4b5ab4c5c6a4b2bd99c8afdc1b29f65
#
_cell.length_a   1.000
_cell.length_b   1.000
_cell.length_c   1.000
_cell.angle_alpha   90.00
_cell.angle_beta   90.00
_cell.angle_gamma   90.00
#
_symmetry.space_group_name_H-M   'P 1'
#
loop_
_entity.id
_entity.type
_entity.pdbx_description
1 polymer ?
#
loop_
_entity_poly.entity_id
_entity_poly.type
_entity_poly.pdbx_seq_one_letter_code
_entity_poly.pdbx_strand_id
1 'polypeptide(L)'
;MTNPRAEVPVLVDGDTSIFDSIIIMEYIEERWPNPPLLPCTPAARAAARMTEDVCDTQYEAVNWGYAEVTVFGRATAALANTLRAAAARQTEVIQNWLAGQLGEAAWYGGDAFGRADASVAPMLHRSVLYGIGPPPGSALADWYERVRARESAAVTFAEYAAASSRMAATVELFKTGERSREYRDHRLEWMIKSGGMEVVLAGLRDRNIRFPWPNA
;
A
#
# COMPACT_ATOMS: atom_id res chain seq x y z
N MET A 1 6.42 -5.89 25.45
CA MET A 1 6.38 -5.11 24.20
C MET A 1 5.59 -5.94 23.20
N THR A 2 4.44 -5.44 22.76
CA THR A 2 3.49 -6.17 21.89
C THR A 2 3.98 -6.32 20.44
N ASN A 3 4.85 -5.42 19.98
CA ASN A 3 5.45 -5.47 18.64
C ASN A 3 6.89 -4.93 18.71
N PRO A 4 7.91 -5.78 18.47
CA PRO A 4 9.31 -5.37 18.50
C PRO A 4 9.71 -4.45 17.33
N ARG A 5 8.92 -4.44 16.25
CA ARG A 5 9.14 -3.58 15.06
C ARG A 5 8.55 -2.17 15.24
N ALA A 6 7.81 -1.91 16.34
CA ALA A 6 7.09 -0.66 16.61
C ALA A 6 6.16 -0.22 15.45
N GLU A 7 5.62 -1.17 14.72
CA GLU A 7 4.74 -0.96 13.57
C GLU A 7 3.27 -1.04 13.96
N VAL A 8 2.44 -0.44 13.16
CA VAL A 8 0.98 -0.55 13.22
C VAL A 8 0.47 -1.13 11.90
N PRO A 9 -0.60 -1.93 11.92
CA PRO A 9 -1.47 -2.26 13.06
C PRO A 9 -0.91 -3.35 13.99
N VAL A 10 -1.48 -3.44 15.19
CA VAL A 10 -1.35 -4.57 16.10
C VAL A 10 -2.75 -5.03 16.51
N LEU A 11 -3.05 -6.32 16.34
CA LEU A 11 -4.27 -6.94 16.83
C LEU A 11 -3.98 -7.62 18.17
N VAL A 12 -4.88 -7.43 19.15
CA VAL A 12 -4.85 -8.14 20.42
C VAL A 12 -6.15 -8.90 20.58
N ASP A 13 -6.06 -10.22 20.76
CA ASP A 13 -7.19 -11.12 21.02
C ASP A 13 -6.86 -11.95 22.28
N GLY A 14 -7.44 -11.59 23.42
CA GLY A 14 -7.07 -12.14 24.71
C GLY A 14 -5.58 -11.92 25.02
N ASP A 15 -4.85 -13.00 25.24
CA ASP A 15 -3.40 -12.98 25.51
C ASP A 15 -2.54 -13.00 24.24
N THR A 16 -3.17 -13.09 23.05
CA THR A 16 -2.46 -13.16 21.77
C THR A 16 -2.27 -11.75 21.19
N SER A 17 -1.03 -11.43 20.84
CA SER A 17 -0.65 -10.16 20.20
C SER A 17 -0.06 -10.43 18.82
N ILE A 18 -0.65 -9.88 17.78
CA ILE A 18 -0.30 -10.14 16.39
C ILE A 18 -0.01 -8.80 15.71
N PHE A 19 1.12 -8.70 15.04
CA PHE A 19 1.49 -7.54 14.23
C PHE A 19 1.71 -7.96 12.78
N ASP A 20 1.79 -6.98 11.88
CA ASP A 20 1.77 -7.12 10.44
C ASP A 20 0.36 -7.38 9.87
N SER A 21 -0.06 -6.53 8.93
CA SER A 21 -1.42 -6.55 8.40
C SER A 21 -1.78 -7.86 7.69
N ILE A 22 -0.83 -8.45 6.97
CA ILE A 22 -1.03 -9.73 6.26
C ILE A 22 -1.26 -10.87 7.27
N ILE A 23 -0.43 -10.91 8.34
CA ILE A 23 -0.54 -11.92 9.39
C ILE A 23 -1.85 -11.74 10.18
N ILE A 24 -2.23 -10.50 10.47
CA ILE A 24 -3.51 -10.19 11.12
C ILE A 24 -4.69 -10.68 10.27
N MET A 25 -4.66 -10.46 8.96
CA MET A 25 -5.72 -10.91 8.06
C MET A 25 -5.77 -12.45 7.96
N GLU A 26 -4.61 -13.15 7.99
CA GLU A 26 -4.60 -14.62 8.09
C GLU A 26 -5.26 -15.10 9.38
N TYR A 27 -4.86 -14.50 10.52
CA TYR A 27 -5.45 -14.85 11.81
C TYR A 27 -6.97 -14.64 11.84
N ILE A 28 -7.46 -13.52 11.30
CA ILE A 28 -8.90 -13.22 11.23
C ILE A 28 -9.63 -14.26 10.40
N GLU A 29 -9.09 -14.64 9.23
CA GLU A 29 -9.67 -15.65 8.34
C GLU A 29 -9.75 -17.03 9.01
N GLU A 30 -8.71 -17.42 9.76
CA GLU A 30 -8.66 -18.70 10.48
C GLU A 30 -9.58 -18.69 11.72
N ARG A 31 -9.62 -17.57 12.42
CA ARG A 31 -10.39 -17.44 13.68
C ARG A 31 -11.89 -17.26 13.44
N TRP A 32 -12.28 -16.56 12.36
CA TRP A 32 -13.66 -16.29 11.98
C TRP A 32 -13.90 -16.58 10.48
N PRO A 33 -13.91 -17.85 10.08
CA PRO A 33 -13.94 -18.24 8.68
C PRO A 33 -15.30 -18.06 7.98
N ASN A 34 -16.30 -17.47 8.62
CA ASN A 34 -17.64 -17.30 8.08
C ASN A 34 -18.14 -15.85 8.24
N PRO A 35 -18.41 -15.12 7.14
CA PRO A 35 -18.18 -15.54 5.76
C PRO A 35 -16.69 -15.57 5.40
N PRO A 36 -16.23 -16.51 4.54
CA PRO A 36 -14.84 -16.58 4.13
C PRO A 36 -14.48 -15.39 3.23
N LEU A 37 -13.30 -14.82 3.43
CA LEU A 37 -12.74 -13.78 2.55
C LEU A 37 -11.73 -14.35 1.54
N LEU A 38 -11.23 -15.56 1.76
CA LEU A 38 -10.39 -16.27 0.82
C LEU A 38 -11.20 -17.24 -0.06
N PRO A 39 -10.85 -17.35 -1.35
CA PRO A 39 -11.48 -18.31 -2.25
C PRO A 39 -11.25 -19.75 -1.82
N CYS A 40 -12.08 -20.68 -2.37
CA CYS A 40 -12.03 -22.10 -1.96
C CYS A 40 -10.81 -22.85 -2.52
N THR A 41 -10.31 -22.49 -3.72
CA THR A 41 -9.24 -23.26 -4.37
C THR A 41 -7.85 -22.75 -4.03
N PRO A 42 -6.83 -23.61 -3.95
CA PRO A 42 -5.46 -23.20 -3.69
C PRO A 42 -4.93 -22.17 -4.70
N ALA A 43 -5.24 -22.32 -5.98
CA ALA A 43 -4.80 -21.42 -7.03
C ALA A 43 -5.41 -20.01 -6.86
N ALA A 44 -6.72 -19.93 -6.60
CA ALA A 44 -7.39 -18.64 -6.36
C ALA A 44 -6.91 -17.98 -5.05
N ARG A 45 -6.64 -18.76 -4.00
CA ARG A 45 -6.02 -18.28 -2.77
C ARG A 45 -4.63 -17.69 -3.01
N ALA A 46 -3.82 -18.36 -3.84
CA ALA A 46 -2.51 -17.86 -4.22
C ALA A 46 -2.63 -16.53 -5.00
N ALA A 47 -3.55 -16.42 -5.96
CA ALA A 47 -3.81 -15.20 -6.69
C ALA A 47 -4.22 -14.03 -5.77
N ALA A 48 -5.13 -14.29 -4.81
CA ALA A 48 -5.53 -13.30 -3.82
C ALA A 48 -4.34 -12.80 -2.98
N ARG A 49 -3.47 -13.70 -2.52
CA ARG A 49 -2.28 -13.35 -1.74
C ARG A 49 -1.21 -12.62 -2.56
N MET A 50 -1.03 -12.96 -3.84
CA MET A 50 -0.14 -12.20 -4.73
C MET A 50 -0.65 -10.77 -4.94
N THR A 51 -1.97 -10.60 -5.07
CA THR A 51 -2.58 -9.26 -5.17
C THR A 51 -2.36 -8.45 -3.89
N GLU A 52 -2.55 -9.07 -2.73
CA GLU A 52 -2.25 -8.48 -1.43
C GLU A 52 -0.78 -8.07 -1.32
N ASP A 53 0.17 -8.96 -1.65
CA ASP A 53 1.61 -8.70 -1.58
C ASP A 53 2.02 -7.50 -2.46
N VAL A 54 1.53 -7.42 -3.69
CA VAL A 54 1.77 -6.27 -4.58
C VAL A 54 1.22 -4.97 -3.99
N CYS A 55 0.07 -5.02 -3.36
CA CYS A 55 -0.52 -3.85 -2.71
C CYS A 55 0.28 -3.39 -1.50
N ASP A 56 0.70 -4.33 -0.65
CA ASP A 56 1.40 -4.06 0.61
C ASP A 56 2.88 -3.67 0.42
N THR A 57 3.45 -4.00 -0.73
CA THR A 57 4.86 -3.73 -1.05
C THR A 57 5.00 -2.60 -2.07
N GLN A 58 4.75 -2.87 -3.35
CA GLN A 58 5.01 -1.91 -4.42
C GLN A 58 4.02 -0.75 -4.44
N TYR A 59 2.72 -1.04 -4.30
CA TYR A 59 1.71 0.02 -4.37
C TYR A 59 1.76 0.94 -3.15
N GLU A 60 1.98 0.35 -1.97
CA GLU A 60 2.21 1.10 -0.74
C GLU A 60 3.42 2.02 -0.87
N ALA A 61 4.56 1.52 -1.35
CA ALA A 61 5.79 2.29 -1.51
C ALA A 61 5.60 3.49 -2.44
N VAL A 62 4.88 3.33 -3.56
CA VAL A 62 4.58 4.44 -4.48
C VAL A 62 3.67 5.47 -3.82
N ASN A 63 2.58 5.04 -3.18
CA ASN A 63 1.66 5.92 -2.46
C ASN A 63 2.35 6.66 -1.30
N TRP A 64 3.20 5.96 -0.57
CA TRP A 64 3.98 6.53 0.51
C TRP A 64 4.99 7.58 -0.02
N GLY A 65 5.73 7.24 -1.07
CA GLY A 65 6.68 8.15 -1.72
C GLY A 65 5.99 9.39 -2.29
N TYR A 66 4.80 9.26 -2.87
CA TYR A 66 4.00 10.38 -3.32
C TYR A 66 3.62 11.32 -2.17
N ALA A 67 3.22 10.76 -1.03
CA ALA A 67 2.91 11.54 0.17
C ALA A 67 4.13 12.29 0.72
N GLU A 68 5.33 11.70 0.67
CA GLU A 68 6.57 12.37 1.12
C GLU A 68 6.78 13.71 0.41
N VAL A 69 6.45 13.78 -0.88
CA VAL A 69 6.64 15.01 -1.67
C VAL A 69 5.43 15.94 -1.69
N THR A 70 4.22 15.41 -1.56
CA THR A 70 2.99 16.20 -1.67
C THR A 70 2.45 16.65 -0.32
N VAL A 71 2.45 15.77 0.68
CA VAL A 71 1.92 16.04 2.02
C VAL A 71 3.03 16.56 2.94
N PHE A 72 4.19 15.89 2.94
CA PHE A 72 5.29 16.22 3.85
C PHE A 72 6.28 17.24 3.27
N GLY A 73 6.20 17.57 1.98
CA GLY A 73 7.01 18.62 1.35
C GLY A 73 8.52 18.37 1.41
N ARG A 74 8.97 17.12 1.36
CA ARG A 74 10.37 16.72 1.62
C ARG A 74 11.30 16.82 0.41
N ALA A 75 10.86 17.45 -0.68
CA ALA A 75 11.68 17.62 -1.87
C ALA A 75 11.63 19.06 -2.38
N THR A 76 12.70 19.51 -3.05
CA THR A 76 12.68 20.76 -3.83
C THR A 76 11.61 20.66 -4.94
N ALA A 77 11.15 21.81 -5.46
CA ALA A 77 10.11 21.83 -6.49
C ALA A 77 10.46 20.98 -7.71
N ALA A 78 11.70 21.04 -8.20
CA ALA A 78 12.15 20.25 -9.35
C ALA A 78 12.14 18.73 -9.04
N LEU A 79 12.70 18.34 -7.90
CA LEU A 79 12.71 16.92 -7.48
C LEU A 79 11.29 16.41 -7.20
N ALA A 80 10.45 17.23 -6.56
CA ALA A 80 9.04 16.86 -6.32
C ALA A 80 8.28 16.61 -7.61
N ASN A 81 8.51 17.41 -8.68
CA ASN A 81 7.90 17.18 -9.98
C ASN A 81 8.37 15.85 -10.59
N THR A 82 9.67 15.56 -10.53
CA THR A 82 10.22 14.29 -11.01
C THR A 82 9.61 13.10 -10.28
N LEU A 83 9.54 13.16 -8.94
CA LEU A 83 9.01 12.06 -8.13
C LEU A 83 7.50 11.87 -8.34
N ARG A 84 6.72 12.96 -8.45
CA ARG A 84 5.29 12.86 -8.78
C ARG A 84 5.05 12.23 -10.15
N ALA A 85 5.84 12.62 -11.16
CA ALA A 85 5.74 12.03 -12.49
C ALA A 85 6.10 10.53 -12.47
N ALA A 86 7.15 10.13 -11.75
CA ALA A 86 7.51 8.73 -11.58
C ALA A 86 6.40 7.95 -10.87
N ALA A 87 5.86 8.49 -9.77
CA ALA A 87 4.76 7.86 -9.04
C ALA A 87 3.53 7.66 -9.93
N ALA A 88 3.14 8.66 -10.73
CA ALA A 88 2.01 8.54 -11.64
C ALA A 88 2.21 7.39 -12.66
N ARG A 89 3.38 7.31 -13.30
CA ARG A 89 3.70 6.22 -14.26
C ARG A 89 3.71 4.85 -13.57
N GLN A 90 4.33 4.74 -12.40
CA GLN A 90 4.40 3.45 -11.68
C GLN A 90 3.03 3.03 -11.16
N THR A 91 2.21 3.98 -10.70
CA THR A 91 0.82 3.72 -10.33
C THR A 91 0.02 3.18 -11.52
N GLU A 92 0.19 3.75 -12.72
CA GLU A 92 -0.46 3.26 -13.94
C GLU A 92 -0.07 1.80 -14.24
N VAL A 93 1.22 1.45 -14.13
CA VAL A 93 1.70 0.06 -14.31
C VAL A 93 1.03 -0.89 -13.31
N ILE A 94 0.98 -0.50 -12.03
CA ILE A 94 0.36 -1.31 -10.98
C ILE A 94 -1.15 -1.44 -11.22
N GLN A 95 -1.85 -0.36 -11.53
CA GLN A 95 -3.29 -0.36 -11.80
C GLN A 95 -3.64 -1.19 -13.04
N ASN A 96 -2.83 -1.16 -14.09
CA ASN A 96 -3.00 -2.02 -15.26
C ASN A 96 -2.84 -3.50 -14.89
N TRP A 97 -1.86 -3.84 -14.06
CA TRP A 97 -1.70 -5.20 -13.54
C TRP A 97 -2.91 -5.61 -12.69
N LEU A 98 -3.37 -4.75 -11.77
CA LEU A 98 -4.55 -5.00 -10.94
C LEU A 98 -5.82 -5.17 -11.79
N ALA A 99 -5.99 -4.37 -12.84
CA ALA A 99 -7.09 -4.53 -13.78
C ALA A 99 -7.05 -5.88 -14.49
N GLY A 100 -5.85 -6.35 -14.86
CA GLY A 100 -5.64 -7.70 -15.41
C GLY A 100 -5.98 -8.83 -14.42
N GLN A 101 -5.68 -8.65 -13.11
CA GLN A 101 -6.06 -9.62 -12.08
C GLN A 101 -7.57 -9.64 -11.84
N LEU A 102 -8.25 -8.50 -11.93
CA LEU A 102 -9.70 -8.40 -11.81
C LEU A 102 -10.42 -9.04 -13.01
N GLY A 103 -9.90 -8.82 -14.22
CA GLY A 103 -10.53 -9.27 -15.46
C GLY A 103 -11.92 -8.71 -15.62
N GLU A 104 -12.88 -9.57 -15.96
CA GLU A 104 -14.31 -9.22 -16.11
C GLU A 104 -15.13 -9.52 -14.85
N ALA A 105 -14.48 -9.96 -13.75
CA ALA A 105 -15.16 -10.30 -12.52
C ALA A 105 -15.66 -9.05 -11.76
N ALA A 106 -16.70 -9.24 -10.97
CA ALA A 106 -17.20 -8.17 -10.09
C ALA A 106 -16.22 -7.85 -8.97
N TRP A 107 -15.50 -8.86 -8.48
CA TRP A 107 -14.54 -8.78 -7.38
C TRP A 107 -13.33 -9.64 -7.68
N TYR A 108 -12.19 -9.38 -7.03
CA TYR A 108 -10.99 -10.20 -7.19
C TYR A 108 -11.17 -11.66 -6.78
N GLY A 109 -12.18 -11.95 -5.94
CA GLY A 109 -12.60 -13.31 -5.59
C GLY A 109 -13.66 -13.92 -6.51
N GLY A 110 -14.08 -13.23 -7.57
CA GLY A 110 -15.17 -13.62 -8.47
C GLY A 110 -16.48 -12.88 -8.15
N ASP A 111 -17.48 -13.59 -7.63
CA ASP A 111 -18.81 -13.01 -7.39
C ASP A 111 -18.96 -12.31 -6.02
N ALA A 112 -17.99 -12.45 -5.12
CA ALA A 112 -18.04 -11.91 -3.78
C ALA A 112 -16.80 -11.11 -3.45
N PHE A 113 -17.00 -10.03 -2.66
CA PHE A 113 -15.92 -9.27 -2.06
C PHE A 113 -15.06 -10.17 -1.17
N GLY A 114 -13.76 -10.13 -1.36
CA GLY A 114 -12.81 -10.97 -0.66
C GLY A 114 -11.57 -10.23 -0.16
N ARG A 115 -10.59 -11.02 0.27
CA ARG A 115 -9.34 -10.53 0.86
C ARG A 115 -8.54 -9.64 -0.10
N ALA A 116 -8.43 -10.02 -1.37
CA ALA A 116 -7.73 -9.19 -2.36
C ALA A 116 -8.42 -7.84 -2.55
N ASP A 117 -9.76 -7.80 -2.54
CA ASP A 117 -10.51 -6.55 -2.60
C ASP A 117 -10.21 -5.66 -1.38
N ALA A 118 -10.13 -6.25 -0.19
CA ALA A 118 -9.80 -5.53 1.04
C ALA A 118 -8.38 -4.93 1.00
N SER A 119 -7.44 -5.59 0.33
CA SER A 119 -6.05 -5.12 0.17
C SER A 119 -5.91 -4.05 -0.90
N VAL A 120 -6.61 -4.18 -2.03
CA VAL A 120 -6.57 -3.19 -3.13
C VAL A 120 -7.28 -1.89 -2.76
N ALA A 121 -8.41 -1.98 -2.05
CA ALA A 121 -9.28 -0.85 -1.77
C ALA A 121 -8.58 0.36 -1.12
N PRO A 122 -7.82 0.25 -0.04
CA PRO A 122 -7.16 1.39 0.59
C PRO A 122 -6.03 1.97 -0.27
N MET A 123 -5.31 1.13 -1.03
CA MET A 123 -4.22 1.57 -1.89
C MET A 123 -4.75 2.37 -3.09
N LEU A 124 -5.79 1.86 -3.74
CA LEU A 124 -6.42 2.55 -4.85
C LEU A 124 -7.12 3.83 -4.40
N HIS A 125 -7.77 3.80 -3.22
CA HIS A 125 -8.40 5.00 -2.65
C HIS A 125 -7.39 6.13 -2.44
N ARG A 126 -6.21 5.84 -1.90
CA ARG A 126 -5.13 6.84 -1.75
C ARG A 126 -4.71 7.41 -3.09
N SER A 127 -4.51 6.58 -4.10
CA SER A 127 -4.14 7.04 -5.45
C SER A 127 -5.23 7.92 -6.10
N VAL A 128 -6.50 7.59 -5.89
CA VAL A 128 -7.62 8.43 -6.34
C VAL A 128 -7.58 9.81 -5.67
N LEU A 129 -7.36 9.86 -4.35
CA LEU A 129 -7.22 11.12 -3.62
C LEU A 129 -6.00 11.94 -4.07
N TYR A 130 -4.95 11.30 -4.57
CA TYR A 130 -3.77 11.96 -5.13
C TYR A 130 -3.97 12.41 -6.59
N GLY A 131 -5.10 12.11 -7.22
CA GLY A 131 -5.37 12.44 -8.62
C GLY A 131 -4.64 11.54 -9.63
N ILE A 132 -4.18 10.38 -9.19
CA ILE A 132 -3.50 9.34 -10.00
C ILE A 132 -4.27 8.00 -9.95
N GLY A 133 -5.60 8.08 -9.86
CA GLY A 133 -6.49 6.93 -9.92
C GLY A 133 -6.64 6.36 -11.33
N PRO A 134 -7.39 5.25 -11.49
CA PRO A 134 -7.64 4.62 -12.78
C PRO A 134 -8.47 5.54 -13.70
N PRO A 135 -8.33 5.40 -15.04
CA PRO A 135 -9.12 6.15 -15.98
C PRO A 135 -10.63 5.92 -15.76
N PRO A 136 -11.46 7.00 -15.84
CA PRO A 136 -12.91 6.86 -15.76
C PRO A 136 -13.45 5.87 -16.80
N GLY A 137 -14.40 5.01 -16.40
CA GLY A 137 -14.99 3.99 -17.27
C GLY A 137 -14.12 2.75 -17.50
N SER A 138 -12.96 2.64 -16.83
CA SER A 138 -12.20 1.41 -16.81
C SER A 138 -12.80 0.40 -15.81
N ALA A 139 -12.57 -0.90 -16.04
CA ALA A 139 -13.03 -1.98 -15.14
C ALA A 139 -12.59 -1.75 -13.68
N LEU A 140 -11.38 -1.22 -13.49
CA LEU A 140 -10.85 -0.92 -12.15
C LEU A 140 -11.54 0.31 -11.52
N ALA A 141 -11.92 1.31 -12.32
CA ALA A 141 -12.72 2.44 -11.84
C ALA A 141 -14.12 2.00 -11.44
N ASP A 142 -14.77 1.17 -12.24
CA ASP A 142 -16.09 0.61 -11.94
C ASP A 142 -16.07 -0.30 -10.70
N TRP A 143 -15.00 -1.09 -10.55
CA TRP A 143 -14.76 -1.87 -9.33
C TRP A 143 -14.62 -0.95 -8.12
N TYR A 144 -13.87 0.13 -8.23
CA TYR A 144 -13.68 1.07 -7.13
C TYR A 144 -15.00 1.74 -6.70
N GLU A 145 -15.88 2.08 -7.63
CA GLU A 145 -17.21 2.61 -7.28
C GLU A 145 -18.07 1.55 -6.56
N ARG A 146 -17.97 0.25 -6.94
CA ARG A 146 -18.62 -0.84 -6.20
C ARG A 146 -18.07 -0.97 -4.78
N VAL A 147 -16.75 -0.86 -4.59
CA VAL A 147 -16.12 -0.86 -3.26
C VAL A 147 -16.65 0.30 -2.41
N ARG A 148 -16.66 1.51 -2.95
CA ARG A 148 -17.15 2.71 -2.24
C ARG A 148 -18.61 2.61 -1.80
N ALA A 149 -19.42 1.86 -2.52
CA ALA A 149 -20.82 1.61 -2.18
C ALA A 149 -21.01 0.60 -1.03
N ARG A 150 -19.96 -0.13 -0.63
CA ARG A 150 -20.02 -1.01 0.55
C ARG A 150 -19.96 -0.19 1.83
N GLU A 151 -20.82 -0.49 2.78
CA GLU A 151 -20.88 0.20 4.07
C GLU A 151 -19.53 0.18 4.79
N SER A 152 -18.87 -0.99 4.86
CA SER A 152 -17.56 -1.13 5.51
C SER A 152 -16.48 -0.26 4.88
N ALA A 153 -16.44 -0.16 3.55
CA ALA A 153 -15.49 0.68 2.84
C ALA A 153 -15.83 2.17 3.00
N ALA A 154 -17.11 2.53 2.92
CA ALA A 154 -17.56 3.91 3.08
C ALA A 154 -17.19 4.47 4.47
N VAL A 155 -17.41 3.69 5.53
CA VAL A 155 -17.03 4.05 6.90
C VAL A 155 -15.51 4.21 6.99
N THR A 156 -14.73 3.23 6.53
CA THR A 156 -13.26 3.27 6.59
C THR A 156 -12.69 4.47 5.81
N PHE A 157 -13.23 4.77 4.64
CA PHE A 157 -12.78 5.91 3.83
C PHE A 157 -13.15 7.26 4.47
N ALA A 158 -14.30 7.35 5.13
CA ALA A 158 -14.68 8.53 5.90
C ALA A 158 -13.75 8.75 7.10
N GLU A 159 -13.40 7.70 7.83
CA GLU A 159 -12.43 7.75 8.93
C GLU A 159 -11.04 8.14 8.44
N TYR A 160 -10.58 7.60 7.29
CA TYR A 160 -9.34 7.99 6.66
C TYR A 160 -9.32 9.49 6.30
N ALA A 161 -10.40 10.00 5.70
CA ALA A 161 -10.52 11.42 5.37
C ALA A 161 -10.46 12.31 6.62
N ALA A 162 -11.17 11.92 7.69
CA ALA A 162 -11.14 12.61 8.98
C ALA A 162 -9.75 12.57 9.64
N ALA A 163 -9.01 11.46 9.54
CA ALA A 163 -7.63 11.35 10.00
C ALA A 163 -6.68 12.21 9.18
N SER A 164 -6.83 12.21 7.85
CA SER A 164 -6.02 13.00 6.93
C SER A 164 -6.16 14.50 7.17
N SER A 165 -7.33 14.99 7.54
CA SER A 165 -7.54 16.40 7.88
C SER A 165 -6.72 16.86 9.10
N ARG A 166 -6.36 15.94 10.00
CA ARG A 166 -5.51 16.20 11.17
C ARG A 166 -4.02 16.05 10.87
N MET A 167 -3.65 15.63 9.67
CA MET A 167 -2.27 15.34 9.28
C MET A 167 -1.37 16.59 9.30
N ALA A 168 -1.93 17.79 9.09
CA ALA A 168 -1.17 19.05 9.08
C ALA A 168 -0.34 19.25 10.36
N ALA A 169 -0.92 18.97 11.53
CA ALA A 169 -0.20 19.06 12.81
C ALA A 169 0.95 18.05 12.89
N THR A 170 0.73 16.83 12.35
CA THR A 170 1.75 15.77 12.29
C THR A 170 2.90 16.17 11.35
N VAL A 171 2.59 16.80 10.22
CA VAL A 171 3.61 17.30 9.28
C VAL A 171 4.56 18.29 9.95
N GLU A 172 4.01 19.18 10.79
CA GLU A 172 4.84 20.17 11.52
C GLU A 172 5.81 19.51 12.48
N LEU A 173 5.41 18.45 13.19
CA LEU A 173 6.30 17.69 14.07
C LEU A 173 7.50 17.06 13.34
N PHE A 174 7.32 16.69 12.08
CA PHE A 174 8.42 16.19 11.24
C PHE A 174 9.33 17.33 10.75
N LYS A 175 8.78 18.52 10.48
CA LYS A 175 9.57 19.69 10.08
C LYS A 175 10.42 20.25 11.22
N THR A 176 9.88 20.25 12.43
CA THR A 176 10.60 20.70 13.63
C THR A 176 11.62 19.69 14.14
N GLY A 177 11.58 18.45 13.64
CA GLY A 177 12.45 17.37 14.10
C GLY A 177 12.00 16.69 15.40
N GLU A 178 10.82 17.05 15.91
CA GLU A 178 10.22 16.39 17.09
C GLU A 178 9.83 14.94 16.79
N ARG A 179 9.60 14.61 15.52
CA ARG A 179 9.39 13.24 15.02
C ARG A 179 10.23 12.96 13.79
N SER A 180 10.75 11.73 13.71
CA SER A 180 11.48 11.24 12.55
C SER A 180 10.56 10.44 11.64
N ARG A 181 10.81 10.54 10.32
CA ARG A 181 10.18 9.64 9.35
C ARG A 181 10.88 8.30 9.37
N GLU A 182 10.12 7.22 9.41
CA GLU A 182 10.65 5.87 9.37
C GLU A 182 10.49 5.29 7.96
N TYR A 183 11.60 4.78 7.42
CA TYR A 183 11.68 4.14 6.11
C TYR A 183 11.85 2.64 6.32
N ARG A 184 11.08 1.85 5.58
CA ARG A 184 11.02 0.40 5.76
C ARG A 184 11.26 -0.32 4.43
N ASP A 185 12.50 -0.56 4.14
CA ASP A 185 12.99 -1.53 3.19
C ASP A 185 14.11 -2.30 3.88
N HIS A 186 13.85 -3.51 4.31
CA HIS A 186 14.75 -4.24 5.20
C HIS A 186 16.17 -4.41 4.63
N ARG A 187 16.33 -4.56 3.32
CA ARG A 187 17.64 -4.69 2.68
C ARG A 187 18.37 -3.35 2.65
N LEU A 188 17.70 -2.31 2.17
CA LEU A 188 18.27 -0.96 2.11
C LEU A 188 18.49 -0.39 3.52
N GLU A 189 17.56 -0.62 4.44
CA GLU A 189 17.68 -0.25 5.84
C GLU A 189 18.91 -0.90 6.49
N TRP A 190 19.14 -2.20 6.28
CA TRP A 190 20.33 -2.89 6.80
C TRP A 190 21.61 -2.28 6.23
N MET A 191 21.67 -2.04 4.93
CA MET A 191 22.83 -1.42 4.28
C MET A 191 23.12 -0.04 4.87
N ILE A 192 22.09 0.80 5.07
CA ILE A 192 22.25 2.14 5.65
C ILE A 192 22.73 2.06 7.09
N LYS A 193 22.06 1.29 7.95
CA LYS A 193 22.38 1.13 9.37
C LYS A 193 23.78 0.53 9.61
N SER A 194 24.23 -0.33 8.70
CA SER A 194 25.51 -1.04 8.80
C SER A 194 26.67 -0.32 8.11
N GLY A 195 26.47 0.92 7.62
CA GLY A 195 27.51 1.70 6.96
C GLY A 195 27.76 1.34 5.50
N GLY A 196 26.88 0.54 4.88
CA GLY A 196 27.02 0.02 3.51
C GLY A 196 26.48 0.94 2.41
N MET A 197 26.14 2.21 2.68
CA MET A 197 25.55 3.11 1.69
C MET A 197 26.41 3.25 0.43
N GLU A 198 27.76 3.28 0.57
CA GLU A 198 28.66 3.36 -0.59
C GLU A 198 28.55 2.18 -1.54
N VAL A 199 28.22 0.97 -1.04
CA VAL A 199 27.96 -0.20 -1.88
C VAL A 199 26.72 0.01 -2.74
N VAL A 200 25.67 0.61 -2.17
CA VAL A 200 24.43 0.94 -2.90
C VAL A 200 24.72 1.99 -3.96
N LEU A 201 25.39 3.08 -3.60
CA LEU A 201 25.73 4.17 -4.51
C LEU A 201 26.65 3.70 -5.66
N ALA A 202 27.66 2.86 -5.35
CA ALA A 202 28.51 2.24 -6.36
C ALA A 202 27.69 1.37 -7.30
N GLY A 203 26.83 0.50 -6.77
CA GLY A 203 25.98 -0.37 -7.58
C GLY A 203 25.03 0.39 -8.53
N LEU A 204 24.51 1.54 -8.10
CA LEU A 204 23.70 2.41 -8.95
C LEU A 204 24.54 3.07 -10.07
N ARG A 205 25.74 3.57 -9.75
CA ARG A 205 26.69 4.13 -10.76
C ARG A 205 27.08 3.10 -11.79
N ASP A 206 27.44 1.92 -11.35
CA ASP A 206 27.96 0.83 -12.18
C ASP A 206 26.84 0.04 -12.86
N ARG A 207 25.59 0.40 -12.63
CA ARG A 207 24.39 -0.23 -13.19
C ARG A 207 24.30 -1.75 -12.90
N ASN A 208 24.79 -2.18 -11.75
CA ASN A 208 24.74 -3.57 -11.30
C ASN A 208 23.71 -3.80 -10.18
N ILE A 209 22.98 -2.77 -9.78
CA ILE A 209 21.75 -2.81 -8.98
C ILE A 209 20.58 -2.38 -9.85
N ARG A 210 19.48 -3.13 -9.81
CA ARG A 210 18.25 -2.80 -10.55
C ARG A 210 17.01 -3.09 -9.71
N PHE A 211 15.95 -2.37 -10.01
CA PHE A 211 14.61 -2.57 -9.47
C PHE A 211 13.70 -2.99 -10.63
N PRO A 212 13.34 -4.30 -10.74
CA PRO A 212 12.78 -4.84 -11.98
C PRO A 212 11.32 -4.44 -12.23
N TRP A 213 10.56 -4.11 -11.18
CA TRP A 213 9.14 -3.78 -11.30
C TRP A 213 8.70 -2.87 -10.14
N PRO A 214 7.75 -1.91 -10.32
CA PRO A 214 7.22 -1.48 -11.61
C PRO A 214 8.23 -0.65 -12.40
N ASN A 215 8.40 -0.99 -13.67
CA ASN A 215 9.20 -0.17 -14.60
C ASN A 215 8.36 1.02 -15.07
N ALA A 216 8.99 2.18 -15.16
CA ALA A 216 8.41 3.39 -15.73
C ALA A 216 9.48 4.25 -16.39
#